data_3bfaf9f49d6004d09c883bb167a4ff81
#
_entry.id   3bfaf9f49d6004d09c883bb167a4ff81
#
_cell.length_a   1.000
_cell.length_b   1.000
_cell.length_c   1.000
_cell.angle_alpha   90.00
_cell.angle_beta   90.00
_cell.angle_gamma   90.00
#
_symmetry.space_group_name_H-M   'P 1'
#
loop_
_entity.id
_entity.type
_entity.pdbx_description
1 polymer ?
#
loop_
_entity_poly.entity_id
_entity_poly.type
_entity_poly.pdbx_seq_one_letter_code
_entity_poly.pdbx_strand_id
1 'polypeptide(L)'
;MYKRQDAVLINEKIVRDDVYTSIHIEEYEIEARDTKLGPEEITRDIPNVNEDLLSDLDESGIIRVGAEVRAGDILVGKVTPKGETELTAEERLLRAIFGEKAREVRDTSLRVPHGEYGIVVDVKVFTRENSQDELSPGVNKVVRCYIAQKRKISVGDKMAGRHGNKGVVSRILPQEDMPYLPDGTPLDIVLNPLGVPSRMNIGQVLEVHLGRAAKALGWKIMTPVFDGAHEDDIAECLKQAGLREDGKTLLRDGRTGEYFDNPVTVGYMYYLKLHHLVDDKIHARSTGPVSYTHLTLPTIC
;
A
#
# COMPACT_ATOMS: atom_id res chain seq x y z
N MET A 1 -17.70 -1.10 -10.74
CA MET A 1 -17.92 -2.30 -11.60
C MET A 1 -17.54 -3.54 -10.78
N TYR A 2 -18.49 -4.29 -10.28
CA TYR A 2 -18.23 -5.48 -9.45
C TYR A 2 -17.83 -6.64 -10.35
N LYS A 3 -16.55 -7.05 -10.28
CA LYS A 3 -16.10 -8.28 -10.97
C LYS A 3 -16.66 -9.48 -10.22
N ARG A 4 -17.60 -10.20 -10.83
CA ARG A 4 -18.26 -11.35 -10.20
C ARG A 4 -17.41 -12.62 -10.22
N GLN A 5 -16.60 -12.86 -11.27
CA GLN A 5 -15.89 -14.13 -11.46
C GLN A 5 -14.73 -14.38 -10.50
N ASP A 6 -13.89 -13.37 -10.24
CA ASP A 6 -12.70 -13.49 -9.38
C ASP A 6 -12.85 -12.65 -8.11
N ALA A 7 -14.07 -12.49 -7.64
CA ALA A 7 -14.38 -11.74 -6.43
C ALA A 7 -13.99 -12.54 -5.18
N VAL A 8 -13.38 -11.85 -4.23
CA VAL A 8 -13.05 -12.38 -2.90
C VAL A 8 -13.82 -11.55 -1.88
N LEU A 9 -14.53 -12.22 -0.97
CA LEU A 9 -15.12 -11.59 0.19
C LEU A 9 -14.25 -11.89 1.40
N ILE A 10 -13.99 -10.89 2.22
CA ILE A 10 -13.13 -10.97 3.39
C ILE A 10 -13.92 -10.55 4.62
N ASN A 11 -13.70 -11.27 5.72
CA ASN A 11 -14.20 -10.91 7.03
C ASN A 11 -13.44 -9.67 7.57
N GLU A 12 -14.18 -8.72 8.13
CA GLU A 12 -13.62 -7.52 8.76
C GLU A 12 -12.63 -7.87 9.90
N LYS A 13 -12.82 -9.00 10.57
CA LYS A 13 -11.89 -9.50 11.58
C LYS A 13 -10.45 -9.58 11.07
N ILE A 14 -10.23 -10.03 9.83
CA ILE A 14 -8.89 -10.12 9.22
C ILE A 14 -8.22 -8.73 9.13
N VAL A 15 -8.99 -7.70 8.80
CA VAL A 15 -8.48 -6.32 8.71
C VAL A 15 -8.20 -5.75 10.10
N ARG A 16 -9.08 -6.02 11.06
CA ARG A 16 -8.95 -5.58 12.45
C ARG A 16 -7.73 -6.20 13.14
N ASP A 17 -7.54 -7.51 12.94
CA ASP A 17 -6.46 -8.28 13.57
C ASP A 17 -5.13 -8.18 12.79
N ASP A 18 -5.02 -7.28 11.80
CA ASP A 18 -3.81 -7.00 11.00
C ASP A 18 -3.22 -8.24 10.29
N VAL A 19 -4.03 -9.25 9.93
CA VAL A 19 -3.55 -10.52 9.36
C VAL A 19 -2.87 -10.32 7.99
N TYR A 20 -3.45 -9.50 7.10
CA TYR A 20 -2.89 -9.15 5.78
C TYR A 20 -2.40 -7.70 5.74
N THR A 21 -1.73 -7.26 6.78
CA THR A 21 -1.12 -5.94 6.84
C THR A 21 0.33 -6.02 6.38
N SER A 22 0.70 -5.16 5.46
CA SER A 22 2.06 -5.04 4.92
C SER A 22 2.69 -3.71 5.30
N ILE A 23 4.00 -3.70 5.50
CA ILE A 23 4.79 -2.50 5.74
C ILE A 23 5.56 -2.20 4.46
N HIS A 24 5.39 -0.98 3.96
CA HIS A 24 6.08 -0.45 2.79
C HIS A 24 6.98 0.68 3.22
N ILE A 25 8.25 0.63 2.79
CA ILE A 25 9.23 1.68 3.08
C ILE A 25 9.56 2.36 1.76
N GLU A 26 9.26 3.66 1.68
CA GLU A 26 9.56 4.52 0.54
C GLU A 26 10.76 5.39 0.85
N GLU A 27 11.65 5.53 -0.13
CA GLU A 27 12.85 6.35 -0.04
C GLU A 27 12.64 7.67 -0.78
N TYR A 28 12.85 8.77 -0.09
CA TYR A 28 12.81 10.13 -0.65
C TYR A 28 14.19 10.75 -0.53
N GLU A 29 14.75 11.13 -1.66
CA GLU A 29 16.10 11.70 -1.74
C GLU A 29 16.04 13.15 -2.23
N ILE A 30 16.85 14.01 -1.63
CA ILE A 30 17.09 15.37 -2.07
C ILE A 30 18.58 15.67 -2.06
N GLU A 31 19.04 16.37 -3.09
CA GLU A 31 20.41 16.81 -3.24
C GLU A 31 20.50 18.33 -3.15
N ALA A 32 21.50 18.83 -2.45
CA ALA A 32 21.90 20.24 -2.49
C ALA A 32 23.13 20.37 -3.40
N ARG A 33 22.97 21.15 -4.47
CA ARG A 33 23.98 21.32 -5.53
C ARG A 33 24.52 22.76 -5.55
N ASP A 34 25.73 22.90 -6.13
CA ASP A 34 26.25 24.22 -6.47
C ASP A 34 25.56 24.73 -7.75
N THR A 35 24.94 25.89 -7.70
CA THR A 35 24.34 26.56 -8.85
C THR A 35 25.18 27.77 -9.26
N LYS A 36 24.98 28.27 -10.49
CA LYS A 36 25.66 29.47 -10.99
C LYS A 36 25.38 30.74 -10.17
N LEU A 37 24.28 30.73 -9.40
CA LEU A 37 23.82 31.85 -8.56
C LEU A 37 24.24 31.71 -7.10
N GLY A 38 24.86 30.61 -6.73
CA GLY A 38 25.27 30.26 -5.38
C GLY A 38 24.93 28.83 -5.01
N PRO A 39 25.43 28.30 -3.90
CA PRO A 39 25.10 26.95 -3.45
C PRO A 39 23.65 26.89 -2.95
N GLU A 40 23.01 25.74 -3.19
CA GLU A 40 21.75 25.41 -2.54
C GLU A 40 22.01 25.06 -1.07
N GLU A 41 21.14 25.49 -0.17
CA GLU A 41 21.28 25.24 1.26
C GLU A 41 20.11 24.44 1.80
N ILE A 42 20.44 23.48 2.69
CA ILE A 42 19.43 22.75 3.48
C ILE A 42 19.33 23.49 4.80
N THR A 43 18.13 24.08 5.06
CA THR A 43 17.86 24.91 6.23
C THR A 43 16.41 24.84 6.66
N ARG A 44 16.15 25.09 7.93
CA ARG A 44 14.80 25.26 8.49
C ARG A 44 14.17 26.60 8.10
N ASP A 45 14.97 27.60 7.75
CA ASP A 45 14.53 28.94 7.43
C ASP A 45 14.01 29.04 5.99
N ILE A 46 12.78 28.61 5.77
CA ILE A 46 12.09 28.54 4.47
C ILE A 46 11.16 29.74 4.34
N PRO A 47 11.23 30.52 3.25
CA PRO A 47 10.34 31.65 3.04
C PRO A 47 8.89 31.20 2.80
N ASN A 48 7.93 31.96 3.32
CA ASN A 48 6.49 31.78 3.10
C ASN A 48 5.91 30.45 3.59
N VAL A 49 6.48 29.86 4.63
CA VAL A 49 6.00 28.62 5.25
C VAL A 49 5.57 28.92 6.67
N ASN A 50 4.43 28.35 7.09
CA ASN A 50 3.93 28.46 8.45
C ASN A 50 4.83 27.67 9.43
N GLU A 51 5.06 28.19 10.63
CA GLU A 51 5.86 27.52 11.67
C GLU A 51 5.30 26.15 12.08
N ASP A 52 3.99 25.96 11.98
CA ASP A 52 3.35 24.67 12.28
C ASP A 52 3.89 23.53 11.38
N LEU A 53 4.18 23.82 10.12
CA LEU A 53 4.76 22.87 9.16
C LEU A 53 6.25 22.60 9.40
N LEU A 54 6.90 23.40 10.23
CA LEU A 54 8.31 23.30 10.57
C LEU A 54 8.53 22.62 11.93
N SER A 55 7.46 22.26 12.64
CA SER A 55 7.51 21.72 14.00
C SER A 55 8.31 20.42 14.11
N ASP A 56 8.25 19.58 13.08
CA ASP A 56 8.92 18.27 13.02
C ASP A 56 10.32 18.32 12.38
N LEU A 57 10.78 19.49 11.95
CA LEU A 57 12.13 19.71 11.44
C LEU A 57 13.11 20.04 12.56
N ASP A 58 14.31 19.50 12.48
CA ASP A 58 15.44 19.87 13.34
C ASP A 58 16.01 21.25 12.96
N GLU A 59 17.04 21.70 13.70
CA GLU A 59 17.71 22.97 13.43
C GLU A 59 18.40 23.01 12.04
N SER A 60 18.76 21.85 11.50
CA SER A 60 19.37 21.73 10.17
C SER A 60 18.34 21.69 9.04
N GLY A 61 17.05 21.75 9.35
CA GLY A 61 15.96 21.69 8.36
C GLY A 61 15.62 20.28 7.87
N ILE A 62 15.99 19.25 8.62
CA ILE A 62 15.74 17.85 8.29
C ILE A 62 14.69 17.30 9.27
N ILE A 63 13.78 16.46 8.77
CA ILE A 63 12.74 15.87 9.59
C ILE A 63 13.31 14.89 10.62
N ARG A 64 12.74 14.89 11.83
CA ARG A 64 13.13 13.97 12.90
C ARG A 64 12.64 12.55 12.65
N VAL A 65 13.40 11.56 13.06
CA VAL A 65 12.99 10.15 13.06
C VAL A 65 11.82 9.97 14.03
N GLY A 66 10.80 9.21 13.62
CA GLY A 66 9.58 8.97 14.40
C GLY A 66 8.47 10.00 14.14
N ALA A 67 8.69 11.02 13.31
CA ALA A 67 7.63 11.97 12.93
C ALA A 67 6.58 11.30 12.06
N GLU A 68 5.32 11.59 12.31
CA GLU A 68 4.20 11.21 11.44
C GLU A 68 4.06 12.26 10.35
N VAL A 69 4.08 11.84 9.10
CA VAL A 69 4.02 12.72 7.92
C VAL A 69 2.82 12.45 7.05
N ARG A 70 2.30 13.51 6.44
CA ARG A 70 1.17 13.48 5.51
C ARG A 70 1.54 14.20 4.22
N ALA A 71 0.71 14.01 3.19
CA ALA A 71 0.89 14.67 1.91
C ALA A 71 1.01 16.20 2.06
N GLY A 72 2.10 16.76 1.53
CA GLY A 72 2.40 18.18 1.60
C GLY A 72 3.34 18.61 2.74
N ASP A 73 3.58 17.75 3.74
CA ASP A 73 4.53 18.03 4.83
C ASP A 73 5.97 18.08 4.29
N ILE A 74 6.80 18.89 4.93
CA ILE A 74 8.19 19.10 4.53
C ILE A 74 9.06 18.03 5.19
N LEU A 75 9.77 17.26 4.37
CA LEU A 75 10.75 16.29 4.82
C LEU A 75 12.13 16.92 5.02
N VAL A 76 12.53 17.74 4.06
CA VAL A 76 13.82 18.44 4.09
C VAL A 76 13.62 19.83 3.54
N GLY A 77 13.91 20.83 4.35
CA GLY A 77 13.89 22.23 3.93
C GLY A 77 15.08 22.56 3.06
N LYS A 78 14.86 22.99 1.83
CA LYS A 78 15.90 23.43 0.91
C LYS A 78 15.53 24.76 0.27
N VAL A 79 16.50 25.65 0.19
CA VAL A 79 16.38 26.94 -0.48
C VAL A 79 17.40 27.05 -1.62
N THR A 80 16.96 27.59 -2.74
CA THR A 80 17.79 27.84 -3.92
C THR A 80 17.88 29.33 -4.17
N PRO A 81 19.07 29.91 -4.43
CA PRO A 81 19.22 31.33 -4.77
C PRO A 81 18.43 31.68 -6.04
N LYS A 82 17.73 32.81 -6.02
CA LYS A 82 17.02 33.38 -7.19
C LYS A 82 17.92 34.30 -8.01
N GLY A 83 17.80 34.22 -9.34
CA GLY A 83 18.39 35.22 -10.23
C GLY A 83 17.52 36.49 -10.29
N GLU A 84 18.13 37.63 -10.57
CA GLU A 84 17.43 38.94 -10.67
C GLU A 84 16.30 38.96 -11.70
N THR A 85 16.35 38.11 -12.71
CA THR A 85 15.34 37.99 -13.78
C THR A 85 14.07 37.24 -13.36
N GLU A 86 14.10 36.50 -12.27
CA GLU A 86 12.97 35.66 -11.79
C GLU A 86 12.09 36.37 -10.75
N LEU A 87 12.40 37.61 -10.39
CA LEU A 87 11.60 38.40 -9.46
C LEU A 87 10.26 38.80 -10.08
N THR A 88 9.17 38.51 -9.40
CA THR A 88 7.85 38.99 -9.78
C THR A 88 7.78 40.53 -9.68
N ALA A 89 6.83 41.15 -10.39
CA ALA A 89 6.65 42.62 -10.32
C ALA A 89 6.37 43.09 -8.88
N GLU A 90 5.65 42.29 -8.11
CA GLU A 90 5.35 42.55 -6.69
C GLU A 90 6.59 42.46 -5.80
N GLU A 91 7.45 41.46 -6.00
CA GLU A 91 8.70 41.31 -5.28
C GLU A 91 9.69 42.44 -5.57
N ARG A 92 9.74 42.92 -6.84
CA ARG A 92 10.55 44.10 -7.22
C ARG A 92 10.06 45.37 -6.53
N LEU A 93 8.75 45.50 -6.40
CA LEU A 93 8.13 46.65 -5.74
C LEU A 93 8.37 46.62 -4.23
N LEU A 94 8.24 45.45 -3.60
CA LEU A 94 8.56 45.26 -2.19
C LEU A 94 10.05 45.52 -1.87
N ARG A 95 10.96 45.11 -2.75
CA ARG A 95 12.40 45.41 -2.64
C ARG A 95 12.69 46.89 -2.77
N ALA A 96 11.99 47.59 -3.64
CA ALA A 96 12.13 49.05 -3.79
C ALA A 96 11.62 49.84 -2.58
N ILE A 97 10.60 49.34 -1.88
CA ILE A 97 9.94 50.03 -0.76
C ILE A 97 10.61 49.69 0.59
N PHE A 98 10.95 48.42 0.81
CA PHE A 98 11.42 47.89 2.11
C PHE A 98 12.91 47.59 2.19
N GLY A 99 13.68 47.83 1.12
CA GLY A 99 15.10 47.49 1.05
C GLY A 99 15.38 45.99 1.01
N GLU A 100 16.61 45.57 1.31
CA GLU A 100 17.15 44.20 1.12
C GLU A 100 16.46 43.08 1.93
N LYS A 101 15.30 43.27 2.54
CA LYS A 101 14.60 42.27 3.36
C LYS A 101 13.81 41.21 2.53
N ALA A 102 13.67 41.34 1.22
CA ALA A 102 13.14 40.27 0.40
C ALA A 102 14.25 39.25 0.17
N ARG A 103 14.13 38.08 0.80
CA ARG A 103 15.11 37.00 0.66
C ARG A 103 15.25 36.62 -0.81
N GLU A 104 16.47 36.61 -1.31
CA GLU A 104 16.82 36.22 -2.68
C GLU A 104 16.80 34.70 -2.89
N VAL A 105 15.94 33.97 -2.18
CA VAL A 105 15.86 32.52 -2.22
C VAL A 105 14.47 32.02 -2.54
N ARG A 106 14.42 30.90 -3.23
CA ARG A 106 13.19 30.17 -3.59
C ARG A 106 13.11 28.89 -2.77
N ASP A 107 11.91 28.56 -2.27
CA ASP A 107 11.63 27.26 -1.65
C ASP A 107 11.68 26.13 -2.69
N THR A 108 12.61 25.21 -2.48
CA THR A 108 12.77 23.97 -3.26
C THR A 108 12.80 22.75 -2.35
N SER A 109 12.13 22.86 -1.19
CA SER A 109 12.06 21.81 -0.18
C SER A 109 11.47 20.51 -0.71
N LEU A 110 11.94 19.40 -0.19
CA LEU A 110 11.36 18.10 -0.42
C LEU A 110 10.11 17.95 0.42
N ARG A 111 8.99 17.73 -0.25
CA ARG A 111 7.69 17.51 0.40
C ARG A 111 7.19 16.11 0.14
N VAL A 112 6.40 15.57 1.06
CA VAL A 112 5.72 14.30 0.88
C VAL A 112 4.77 14.41 -0.33
N PRO A 113 4.88 13.51 -1.32
CA PRO A 113 4.02 13.51 -2.49
C PRO A 113 2.53 13.34 -2.14
N HIS A 114 1.68 13.73 -3.07
CA HIS A 114 0.24 13.61 -2.89
C HIS A 114 -0.20 12.14 -2.84
N GLY A 115 -0.96 11.77 -1.80
CA GLY A 115 -1.40 10.39 -1.58
C GLY A 115 -0.46 9.55 -0.71
N GLU A 116 0.72 10.06 -0.34
CA GLU A 116 1.66 9.39 0.52
C GLU A 116 1.52 9.88 1.97
N TYR A 117 1.76 8.97 2.92
CA TYR A 117 1.74 9.24 4.36
C TYR A 117 2.56 8.16 5.07
N GLY A 118 2.94 8.39 6.30
CA GLY A 118 3.62 7.36 7.07
C GLY A 118 4.38 7.91 8.27
N ILE A 119 5.32 7.11 8.75
CA ILE A 119 6.21 7.45 9.86
C ILE A 119 7.64 7.42 9.35
N VAL A 120 8.41 8.44 9.67
CA VAL A 120 9.84 8.50 9.34
C VAL A 120 10.60 7.48 10.19
N VAL A 121 11.20 6.48 9.54
CA VAL A 121 11.93 5.39 10.22
C VAL A 121 13.40 5.72 10.36
N ASP A 122 13.99 6.30 9.30
CA ASP A 122 15.42 6.60 9.26
C ASP A 122 15.67 7.82 8.37
N VAL A 123 16.73 8.55 8.67
CA VAL A 123 17.21 9.68 7.87
C VAL A 123 18.72 9.58 7.74
N LYS A 124 19.22 9.53 6.52
CA LYS A 124 20.66 9.48 6.23
C LYS A 124 21.12 10.75 5.56
N VAL A 125 22.15 11.35 6.11
CA VAL A 125 22.76 12.57 5.60
C VAL A 125 24.17 12.25 5.10
N PHE A 126 24.41 12.47 3.82
CA PHE A 126 25.70 12.30 3.18
C PHE A 126 26.27 13.67 2.85
N THR A 127 27.47 13.94 3.33
CA THR A 127 28.25 15.14 3.01
C THR A 127 29.55 14.71 2.38
N ARG A 128 30.26 15.61 1.70
CA ARG A 128 31.58 15.32 1.10
C ARG A 128 32.60 14.80 2.10
N GLU A 129 32.43 15.15 3.38
CA GLU A 129 33.33 14.75 4.45
C GLU A 129 33.02 13.36 5.02
N ASN A 130 31.71 12.97 5.03
CA ASN A 130 31.22 11.75 5.69
C ASN A 130 30.89 10.62 4.72
N SER A 131 30.83 10.86 3.41
CA SER A 131 30.50 9.80 2.45
C SER A 131 31.77 9.03 2.07
N GLN A 132 31.71 7.69 2.21
CA GLN A 132 32.72 6.78 1.66
C GLN A 132 32.62 6.66 0.14
N ASP A 133 31.41 6.92 -0.41
CA ASP A 133 31.15 6.96 -1.84
C ASP A 133 31.29 8.39 -2.36
N GLU A 134 31.87 8.54 -3.55
CA GLU A 134 32.00 9.84 -4.21
C GLU A 134 30.61 10.37 -4.57
N LEU A 135 30.23 11.50 -3.98
CA LEU A 135 29.06 12.25 -4.39
C LEU A 135 29.20 12.72 -5.84
N SER A 136 28.11 12.81 -6.57
CA SER A 136 28.10 13.32 -7.94
C SER A 136 28.78 14.69 -8.01
N PRO A 137 29.51 15.02 -9.10
CA PRO A 137 30.15 16.32 -9.25
C PRO A 137 29.16 17.48 -9.06
N GLY A 138 29.50 18.44 -8.21
CA GLY A 138 28.65 19.59 -7.93
C GLY A 138 27.60 19.39 -6.83
N VAL A 139 27.51 18.21 -6.24
CA VAL A 139 26.63 17.92 -5.09
C VAL A 139 27.40 18.11 -3.80
N ASN A 140 26.84 18.89 -2.86
CA ASN A 140 27.46 19.18 -1.56
C ASN A 140 26.90 18.31 -0.45
N LYS A 141 25.60 18.06 -0.48
CA LYS A 141 24.89 17.29 0.55
C LYS A 141 23.74 16.52 -0.08
N VAL A 142 23.55 15.28 0.36
CA VAL A 142 22.41 14.42 -0.01
C VAL A 142 21.72 13.99 1.25
N VAL A 143 20.40 14.11 1.28
CA VAL A 143 19.58 13.63 2.40
C VAL A 143 18.59 12.61 1.86
N ARG A 144 18.55 11.43 2.50
CA ARG A 144 17.61 10.34 2.21
C ARG A 144 16.73 10.12 3.42
N CYS A 145 15.43 10.26 3.21
CA CYS A 145 14.41 10.01 4.23
C CYS A 145 13.68 8.71 3.89
N TYR A 146 13.56 7.82 4.86
CA TYR A 146 12.84 6.55 4.73
C TYR A 146 11.52 6.67 5.49
N ILE A 147 10.40 6.54 4.78
CA ILE A 147 9.06 6.63 5.34
C ILE A 147 8.40 5.25 5.28
N ALA A 148 7.97 4.74 6.43
CA ALA A 148 7.24 3.48 6.52
C ALA A 148 5.74 3.73 6.53
N GLN A 149 5.04 3.02 5.65
CA GLN A 149 3.58 2.99 5.59
C GLN A 149 3.06 1.64 6.03
N LYS A 150 2.07 1.63 6.91
CA LYS A 150 1.34 0.42 7.29
C LYS A 150 0.08 0.33 6.44
N ARG A 151 0.06 -0.60 5.48
CA ARG A 151 -1.06 -0.78 4.55
C ARG A 151 -1.85 -2.03 4.90
N LYS A 152 -3.07 -1.83 5.39
CA LYS A 152 -4.03 -2.89 5.62
C LYS A 152 -4.63 -3.36 4.29
N ILE A 153 -5.21 -4.57 4.29
CA ILE A 153 -5.93 -5.03 3.11
C ILE A 153 -7.18 -4.21 2.89
N SER A 154 -7.43 -3.82 1.65
CA SER A 154 -8.56 -2.97 1.24
C SER A 154 -9.30 -3.55 0.04
N VAL A 155 -10.49 -3.02 -0.22
CA VAL A 155 -11.28 -3.38 -1.41
C VAL A 155 -10.51 -2.98 -2.67
N GLY A 156 -10.31 -3.93 -3.58
CA GLY A 156 -9.55 -3.74 -4.81
C GLY A 156 -8.14 -4.35 -4.77
N ASP A 157 -7.64 -4.74 -3.61
CA ASP A 157 -6.35 -5.43 -3.49
C ASP A 157 -6.41 -6.82 -4.09
N LYS A 158 -5.30 -7.26 -4.65
CA LYS A 158 -5.18 -8.56 -5.31
C LYS A 158 -4.65 -9.61 -4.36
N MET A 159 -5.34 -10.74 -4.33
CA MET A 159 -4.93 -11.92 -3.57
C MET A 159 -4.79 -13.13 -4.47
N ALA A 160 -4.01 -14.11 -4.06
CA ALA A 160 -3.84 -15.36 -4.79
C ALA A 160 -3.49 -16.53 -3.85
N GLY A 161 -3.88 -17.72 -4.26
CA GLY A 161 -3.37 -18.97 -3.68
C GLY A 161 -2.13 -19.47 -4.42
N ARG A 162 -1.71 -20.70 -4.10
CA ARG A 162 -0.54 -21.39 -4.72
C ARG A 162 -0.84 -22.09 -6.04
N HIS A 163 -2.09 -22.17 -6.47
CA HIS A 163 -2.56 -22.97 -7.62
C HIS A 163 -2.94 -22.11 -8.84
N GLY A 164 -2.35 -20.93 -8.99
CA GLY A 164 -2.70 -20.01 -10.07
C GLY A 164 -4.07 -19.35 -9.91
N ASN A 165 -4.76 -19.57 -8.81
CA ASN A 165 -6.00 -18.92 -8.46
C ASN A 165 -5.72 -17.51 -7.94
N LYS A 166 -6.27 -16.51 -8.61
CA LYS A 166 -6.11 -15.10 -8.30
C LYS A 166 -7.47 -14.40 -8.23
N GLY A 167 -7.60 -13.48 -7.31
CA GLY A 167 -8.84 -12.74 -7.14
C GLY A 167 -8.59 -11.32 -6.64
N VAL A 168 -9.65 -10.53 -6.64
CA VAL A 168 -9.63 -9.15 -6.14
C VAL A 168 -10.65 -9.05 -5.01
N VAL A 169 -10.23 -8.44 -3.91
CA VAL A 169 -11.12 -8.15 -2.78
C VAL A 169 -12.26 -7.26 -3.27
N SER A 170 -13.48 -7.77 -3.23
CA SER A 170 -14.66 -7.05 -3.70
C SER A 170 -15.42 -6.38 -2.57
N ARG A 171 -15.48 -7.02 -1.41
CA ARG A 171 -16.11 -6.50 -0.21
C ARG A 171 -15.40 -7.01 1.04
N ILE A 172 -15.41 -6.19 2.06
CA ILE A 172 -15.09 -6.54 3.43
C ILE A 172 -16.43 -6.54 4.18
N LEU A 173 -16.82 -7.68 4.72
CA LEU A 173 -18.08 -7.85 5.41
C LEU A 173 -17.87 -7.87 6.92
N PRO A 174 -18.81 -7.32 7.70
CA PRO A 174 -18.85 -7.50 9.14
C PRO A 174 -18.86 -8.99 9.51
N GLN A 175 -18.34 -9.32 10.66
CA GLN A 175 -18.24 -10.71 11.13
C GLN A 175 -19.60 -11.39 11.22
N GLU A 176 -20.65 -10.63 11.57
CA GLU A 176 -22.02 -11.11 11.72
C GLU A 176 -22.66 -11.50 10.38
N ASP A 177 -22.27 -10.83 9.28
CA ASP A 177 -22.81 -11.08 7.94
C ASP A 177 -22.09 -12.23 7.21
N MET A 178 -20.98 -12.72 7.76
CA MET A 178 -20.23 -13.81 7.17
C MET A 178 -20.92 -15.15 7.40
N PRO A 179 -20.88 -16.07 6.42
CA PRO A 179 -21.32 -17.44 6.64
C PRO A 179 -20.52 -18.09 7.78
N TYR A 180 -21.19 -18.93 8.56
CA TYR A 180 -20.56 -19.57 9.72
C TYR A 180 -20.82 -21.07 9.76
N LEU A 181 -19.92 -21.78 10.44
CA LEU A 181 -19.98 -23.20 10.69
C LEU A 181 -21.06 -23.54 11.73
N PRO A 182 -21.51 -24.80 11.85
CA PRO A 182 -22.48 -25.22 12.89
C PRO A 182 -22.01 -24.96 14.32
N ASP A 183 -20.70 -24.87 14.55
CA ASP A 183 -20.09 -24.52 15.84
C ASP A 183 -20.11 -23.02 16.13
N GLY A 184 -20.65 -22.19 15.22
CA GLY A 184 -20.70 -20.73 15.35
C GLY A 184 -19.46 -19.99 14.87
N THR A 185 -18.44 -20.69 14.36
CA THR A 185 -17.21 -20.05 13.84
C THR A 185 -17.47 -19.41 12.50
N PRO A 186 -17.31 -18.07 12.33
CA PRO A 186 -17.48 -17.40 11.06
C PRO A 186 -16.32 -17.72 10.11
N LEU A 187 -16.59 -17.70 8.80
CA LEU A 187 -15.56 -17.85 7.78
C LEU A 187 -14.74 -16.57 7.64
N ASP A 188 -13.46 -16.72 7.36
CA ASP A 188 -12.55 -15.61 7.14
C ASP A 188 -12.58 -15.09 5.70
N ILE A 189 -12.68 -16.01 4.72
CA ILE A 189 -12.66 -15.70 3.29
C ILE A 189 -13.73 -16.52 2.59
N VAL A 190 -14.41 -15.92 1.61
CA VAL A 190 -15.34 -16.60 0.69
C VAL A 190 -14.87 -16.39 -0.74
N LEU A 191 -14.67 -17.48 -1.46
CA LEU A 191 -14.20 -17.52 -2.83
C LEU A 191 -15.31 -17.96 -3.78
N ASN A 192 -15.29 -17.42 -5.01
CA ASN A 192 -16.25 -17.80 -6.03
C ASN A 192 -15.84 -19.13 -6.68
N PRO A 193 -16.68 -20.18 -6.62
CA PRO A 193 -16.38 -21.49 -7.21
C PRO A 193 -16.30 -21.49 -8.74
N LEU A 194 -16.89 -20.51 -9.43
CA LEU A 194 -16.80 -20.38 -10.88
C LEU A 194 -15.38 -20.15 -11.40
N GLY A 195 -14.45 -19.77 -10.55
CA GLY A 195 -13.04 -19.62 -10.87
C GLY A 195 -12.28 -20.96 -11.00
N VAL A 196 -12.87 -22.09 -10.61
CA VAL A 196 -12.20 -23.40 -10.58
C VAL A 196 -12.38 -24.21 -11.87
N PRO A 197 -13.60 -24.46 -12.39
CA PRO A 197 -13.81 -25.44 -13.46
C PRO A 197 -13.10 -25.12 -14.76
N SER A 198 -13.20 -23.87 -15.22
CA SER A 198 -12.59 -23.45 -16.49
C SER A 198 -11.07 -23.35 -16.45
N ARG A 199 -10.48 -23.25 -15.27
CA ARG A 199 -9.03 -23.11 -15.09
C ARG A 199 -8.32 -24.40 -14.77
N MET A 200 -9.05 -25.48 -14.58
CA MET A 200 -8.52 -26.84 -14.33
C MET A 200 -7.51 -26.90 -13.16
N ASN A 201 -7.63 -26.03 -12.17
CA ASN A 201 -6.75 -25.98 -11.01
C ASN A 201 -7.40 -26.64 -9.78
N ILE A 202 -7.73 -27.92 -9.92
CA ILE A 202 -8.41 -28.71 -8.87
C ILE A 202 -7.59 -28.83 -7.59
N GLY A 203 -6.26 -28.70 -7.67
CA GLY A 203 -5.36 -28.76 -6.53
C GLY A 203 -5.71 -27.80 -5.40
N GLN A 204 -6.35 -26.66 -5.69
CA GLN A 204 -6.82 -25.74 -4.64
C GLN A 204 -7.93 -26.35 -3.80
N VAL A 205 -8.81 -27.19 -4.38
CA VAL A 205 -9.88 -27.86 -3.64
C VAL A 205 -9.31 -28.97 -2.77
N LEU A 206 -8.36 -29.75 -3.32
CA LEU A 206 -7.64 -30.78 -2.57
C LEU A 206 -6.85 -30.16 -1.39
N GLU A 207 -6.21 -29.00 -1.58
CA GLU A 207 -5.56 -28.28 -0.49
C GLU A 207 -6.53 -27.88 0.62
N VAL A 208 -7.72 -27.38 0.26
CA VAL A 208 -8.75 -27.00 1.24
C VAL A 208 -9.21 -28.19 2.07
N HIS A 209 -9.45 -29.33 1.45
CA HIS A 209 -9.86 -30.57 2.15
C HIS A 209 -8.77 -31.08 3.08
N LEU A 210 -7.56 -31.23 2.56
CA LEU A 210 -6.43 -31.72 3.35
C LEU A 210 -6.06 -30.74 4.47
N GLY A 211 -6.12 -29.42 4.21
CA GLY A 211 -5.89 -28.39 5.21
C GLY A 211 -6.87 -28.44 6.37
N ARG A 212 -8.14 -28.80 6.09
CA ARG A 212 -9.15 -28.98 7.14
C ARG A 212 -8.84 -30.19 8.02
N ALA A 213 -8.52 -31.33 7.40
CA ALA A 213 -8.11 -32.54 8.13
C ALA A 213 -6.84 -32.27 8.97
N ALA A 214 -5.84 -31.64 8.37
CA ALA A 214 -4.58 -31.29 9.06
C ALA A 214 -4.81 -30.39 10.26
N LYS A 215 -5.70 -29.41 10.16
CA LYS A 215 -6.03 -28.54 11.29
C LYS A 215 -6.73 -29.28 12.42
N ALA A 216 -7.64 -30.20 12.08
CA ALA A 216 -8.35 -31.01 13.07
C ALA A 216 -7.41 -32.00 13.78
N LEU A 217 -6.46 -32.59 13.05
CA LEU A 217 -5.48 -33.56 13.60
C LEU A 217 -4.23 -32.87 14.19
N GLY A 218 -4.07 -31.57 14.03
CA GLY A 218 -2.89 -30.82 14.48
C GLY A 218 -1.61 -31.07 13.67
N TRP A 219 -1.76 -31.54 12.43
CA TRP A 219 -0.62 -31.90 11.56
C TRP A 219 -0.11 -30.72 10.75
N LYS A 220 1.19 -30.77 10.42
CA LYS A 220 1.81 -29.96 9.38
C LYS A 220 2.16 -30.88 8.22
N ILE A 221 1.49 -30.69 7.08
CA ILE A 221 1.62 -31.54 5.90
C ILE A 221 2.50 -30.85 4.87
N MET A 222 3.44 -31.63 4.30
CA MET A 222 4.30 -31.22 3.21
C MET A 222 4.03 -32.13 2.01
N THR A 223 3.66 -31.53 0.86
CA THR A 223 3.32 -32.23 -0.36
C THR A 223 4.27 -31.77 -1.48
N PRO A 224 5.42 -32.46 -1.71
CA PRO A 224 6.29 -32.20 -2.84
C PRO A 224 5.57 -32.40 -4.18
N VAL A 225 6.05 -31.76 -5.26
CA VAL A 225 5.38 -31.73 -6.56
C VAL A 225 5.13 -33.14 -7.15
N PHE A 226 6.06 -34.07 -6.95
CA PHE A 226 5.98 -35.44 -7.50
C PHE A 226 5.64 -36.51 -6.46
N ASP A 227 5.45 -36.12 -5.21
CA ASP A 227 5.11 -37.02 -4.09
C ASP A 227 4.03 -36.34 -3.24
N GLY A 228 2.92 -36.01 -3.89
CA GLY A 228 1.76 -35.38 -3.27
C GLY A 228 0.77 -36.39 -2.71
N ALA A 229 -0.23 -35.87 -1.98
CA ALA A 229 -1.34 -36.69 -1.48
C ALA A 229 -2.32 -37.03 -2.61
N HIS A 230 -2.74 -38.28 -2.68
CA HIS A 230 -3.81 -38.73 -3.58
C HIS A 230 -5.20 -38.49 -2.96
N GLU A 231 -6.24 -38.61 -3.75
CA GLU A 231 -7.62 -38.39 -3.30
C GLU A 231 -8.03 -39.36 -2.17
N ASP A 232 -7.57 -40.64 -2.29
CA ASP A 232 -7.83 -41.67 -1.28
C ASP A 232 -7.17 -41.34 0.07
N ASP A 233 -5.92 -40.82 0.05
CA ASP A 233 -5.20 -40.39 1.24
C ASP A 233 -5.93 -39.24 1.94
N ILE A 234 -6.46 -38.29 1.16
CA ILE A 234 -7.22 -37.16 1.69
C ILE A 234 -8.52 -37.60 2.32
N ALA A 235 -9.25 -38.54 1.68
CA ALA A 235 -10.48 -39.10 2.20
C ALA A 235 -10.24 -39.85 3.52
N GLU A 236 -9.15 -40.62 3.60
CA GLU A 236 -8.76 -41.30 4.83
C GLU A 236 -8.40 -40.30 5.96
N CYS A 237 -7.64 -39.24 5.66
CA CYS A 237 -7.33 -38.17 6.60
C CYS A 237 -8.59 -37.46 7.12
N LEU A 238 -9.57 -37.19 6.26
CA LEU A 238 -10.84 -36.59 6.64
C LEU A 238 -11.64 -37.52 7.59
N LYS A 239 -11.64 -38.80 7.29
CA LYS A 239 -12.29 -39.84 8.12
C LYS A 239 -11.64 -39.95 9.49
N GLN A 240 -10.29 -39.97 9.55
CA GLN A 240 -9.54 -39.94 10.81
C GLN A 240 -9.81 -38.70 11.66
N ALA A 241 -10.05 -37.57 10.99
CA ALA A 241 -10.42 -36.31 11.63
C ALA A 241 -11.88 -36.26 12.10
N GLY A 242 -12.70 -37.30 11.82
CA GLY A 242 -14.13 -37.33 12.16
C GLY A 242 -14.97 -36.40 11.29
N LEU A 243 -14.47 -36.03 10.11
CA LEU A 243 -15.13 -35.18 9.14
C LEU A 243 -15.78 -36.03 8.03
N ARG A 244 -16.67 -35.41 7.26
CA ARG A 244 -17.26 -36.07 6.09
C ARG A 244 -16.20 -36.33 5.02
N GLU A 245 -16.25 -37.49 4.40
CA GLU A 245 -15.29 -37.90 3.34
C GLU A 245 -15.32 -36.96 2.13
N ASP A 246 -16.49 -36.32 1.85
CA ASP A 246 -16.64 -35.33 0.76
C ASP A 246 -16.07 -33.94 1.09
N GLY A 247 -15.53 -33.73 2.28
CA GLY A 247 -14.94 -32.45 2.73
C GLY A 247 -15.92 -31.28 2.81
N LYS A 248 -17.23 -31.54 2.66
CA LYS A 248 -18.26 -30.52 2.67
C LYS A 248 -18.90 -30.38 4.06
N THR A 249 -19.40 -29.17 4.33
CA THR A 249 -20.06 -28.84 5.61
C THR A 249 -21.31 -28.01 5.32
N LEU A 250 -22.34 -28.21 6.13
CA LEU A 250 -23.51 -27.35 6.11
C LEU A 250 -23.14 -26.02 6.78
N LEU A 251 -23.29 -24.92 6.05
CA LEU A 251 -23.09 -23.58 6.56
C LEU A 251 -24.43 -22.91 6.82
N ARG A 252 -24.39 -21.90 7.67
CA ARG A 252 -25.49 -20.94 7.85
C ARG A 252 -25.14 -19.58 7.27
N ASP A 253 -26.10 -18.89 6.69
CA ASP A 253 -25.96 -17.50 6.26
C ASP A 253 -25.93 -16.59 7.50
N GLY A 254 -24.91 -15.74 7.61
CA GLY A 254 -24.78 -14.81 8.74
C GLY A 254 -25.92 -13.80 8.84
N ARG A 255 -26.55 -13.44 7.72
CA ARG A 255 -27.62 -12.44 7.68
C ARG A 255 -29.00 -12.99 8.02
N THR A 256 -29.29 -14.21 7.57
CA THR A 256 -30.63 -14.82 7.76
C THR A 256 -30.63 -15.85 8.88
N GLY A 257 -29.49 -16.45 9.20
CA GLY A 257 -29.34 -17.57 10.14
C GLY A 257 -29.81 -18.91 9.58
N GLU A 258 -30.28 -18.95 8.33
CA GLU A 258 -30.76 -20.16 7.66
C GLU A 258 -29.62 -20.99 7.12
N TYR A 259 -29.84 -22.28 6.94
CA TYR A 259 -28.87 -23.15 6.29
C TYR A 259 -28.82 -22.89 4.78
N PHE A 260 -27.63 -23.03 4.19
CA PHE A 260 -27.50 -23.12 2.74
C PHE A 260 -28.17 -24.39 2.22
N ASP A 261 -28.78 -24.32 1.04
CA ASP A 261 -29.49 -25.45 0.43
C ASP A 261 -28.58 -26.67 0.19
N ASN A 262 -27.31 -26.40 -0.10
CA ASN A 262 -26.31 -27.44 -0.38
C ASN A 262 -25.11 -27.33 0.54
N PRO A 263 -24.50 -28.46 0.93
CA PRO A 263 -23.26 -28.44 1.69
C PRO A 263 -22.11 -27.82 0.87
N VAL A 264 -21.30 -27.03 1.53
CA VAL A 264 -20.23 -26.22 0.94
C VAL A 264 -18.86 -26.76 1.33
N THR A 265 -17.88 -26.72 0.43
CA THR A 265 -16.47 -27.02 0.71
C THR A 265 -15.89 -25.95 1.60
N VAL A 266 -15.44 -26.33 2.80
CA VAL A 266 -14.82 -25.44 3.79
C VAL A 266 -13.54 -26.07 4.31
N GLY A 267 -12.49 -25.29 4.42
CA GLY A 267 -11.22 -25.73 4.97
C GLY A 267 -10.20 -24.63 5.04
N TYR A 268 -8.94 -24.99 5.13
CA TYR A 268 -7.83 -24.06 5.24
C TYR A 268 -7.00 -24.09 3.96
N MET A 269 -6.70 -22.90 3.44
CA MET A 269 -5.89 -22.71 2.24
C MET A 269 -4.81 -21.68 2.54
N TYR A 270 -3.64 -21.83 1.93
CA TYR A 270 -2.59 -20.82 1.95
C TYR A 270 -2.92 -19.72 0.94
N TYR A 271 -3.17 -18.52 1.43
CA TYR A 271 -3.61 -17.39 0.61
C TYR A 271 -2.70 -16.19 0.84
N LEU A 272 -2.32 -15.51 -0.25
CA LEU A 272 -1.32 -14.45 -0.25
C LEU A 272 -1.93 -13.12 -0.69
N LYS A 273 -1.58 -12.04 -0.02
CA LYS A 273 -1.75 -10.68 -0.51
C LYS A 273 -0.63 -10.37 -1.50
N LEU A 274 -0.99 -9.98 -2.73
CA LEU A 274 0.00 -9.63 -3.75
C LEU A 274 0.35 -8.14 -3.69
N HIS A 275 1.54 -7.79 -4.20
CA HIS A 275 2.03 -6.40 -4.26
C HIS A 275 1.33 -5.54 -5.33
N HIS A 276 0.10 -5.88 -5.67
CA HIS A 276 -0.78 -5.10 -6.55
C HIS A 276 -1.89 -4.46 -5.73
N LEU A 277 -1.49 -3.46 -4.93
CA LEU A 277 -2.39 -2.71 -4.08
C LEU A 277 -3.17 -1.67 -4.88
N VAL A 278 -4.41 -1.42 -4.49
CA VAL A 278 -5.29 -0.45 -5.17
C VAL A 278 -4.78 0.97 -5.00
N ASP A 279 -4.22 1.30 -3.84
CA ASP A 279 -3.74 2.64 -3.52
C ASP A 279 -2.64 3.12 -4.48
N ASP A 280 -1.76 2.21 -4.93
CA ASP A 280 -0.71 2.52 -5.90
C ASP A 280 -1.23 2.71 -7.33
N LYS A 281 -2.46 2.31 -7.61
CA LYS A 281 -3.07 2.32 -8.96
C LYS A 281 -4.17 3.35 -9.12
N ILE A 282 -4.74 3.84 -8.02
CA ILE A 282 -5.77 4.85 -8.06
C ILE A 282 -5.14 6.20 -8.40
N HIS A 283 -5.60 6.82 -9.47
CA HIS A 283 -5.11 8.10 -9.91
C HIS A 283 -6.28 8.98 -10.33
N ALA A 284 -6.28 10.22 -9.85
CA ALA A 284 -7.25 11.23 -10.24
C ALA A 284 -6.53 12.51 -10.70
N ARG A 285 -7.04 13.14 -11.73
CA ARG A 285 -6.52 14.39 -12.28
C ARG A 285 -7.67 15.36 -12.56
N SER A 286 -7.58 16.56 -12.01
CA SER A 286 -8.58 17.61 -12.22
C SER A 286 -8.28 18.47 -13.46
N THR A 287 -7.01 18.80 -13.71
CA THR A 287 -6.55 19.64 -14.82
C THR A 287 -5.33 19.03 -15.50
N GLY A 288 -5.22 19.23 -16.80
CA GLY A 288 -4.06 18.75 -17.55
C GLY A 288 -4.16 19.04 -19.05
N PRO A 289 -3.08 18.78 -19.84
CA PRO A 289 -3.03 19.07 -21.28
C PRO A 289 -4.20 18.48 -22.08
N VAL A 290 -4.64 17.27 -21.69
CA VAL A 290 -5.77 16.58 -22.36
C VAL A 290 -7.10 17.29 -22.10
N SER A 291 -7.31 17.85 -20.91
CA SER A 291 -8.52 18.61 -20.60
C SER A 291 -8.61 19.91 -21.42
N TYR A 292 -7.47 20.54 -21.65
CA TYR A 292 -7.40 21.75 -22.48
C TYR A 292 -7.74 21.48 -23.96
N THR A 293 -7.27 20.38 -24.53
CA THR A 293 -7.59 19.99 -25.90
C THR A 293 -9.07 19.65 -26.08
N HIS A 294 -9.70 19.04 -25.10
CA HIS A 294 -11.14 18.77 -25.12
C HIS A 294 -12.01 20.02 -24.96
N LEU A 295 -11.55 21.04 -24.23
CA LEU A 295 -12.25 22.32 -24.07
C LEU A 295 -12.12 23.25 -25.29
N THR A 296 -11.09 23.07 -26.11
CA THR A 296 -10.86 23.90 -27.29
C THR A 296 -11.40 23.33 -28.61
N LEU A 297 -11.65 22.03 -28.69
CA LEU A 297 -12.19 21.36 -29.88
C LEU A 297 -13.61 21.79 -30.28
N PRO A 298 -14.55 22.12 -29.39
CA PRO A 298 -15.87 22.60 -29.79
C PRO A 298 -15.90 24.01 -30.31
N THR A 299 -14.83 24.79 -30.19
CA THR A 299 -14.79 26.21 -30.60
C THR A 299 -14.27 26.42 -32.02
N ILE A 300 -13.96 25.36 -32.73
CA ILE A 300 -13.43 25.42 -34.13
C ILE A 300 -14.45 24.86 -35.13
N CYS A 301 -15.71 24.70 -34.73
CA CYS A 301 -16.81 24.38 -35.65
C CYS A 301 -17.67 25.61 -35.95
#